data_ec7a84c06c4645ff18ae5c2afae88557
#
_entry.id   ec7a84c06c4645ff18ae5c2afae88557
#
_cell.length_a   1.000
_cell.length_b   1.000
_cell.length_c   1.000
_cell.angle_alpha   90.00
_cell.angle_beta   90.00
_cell.angle_gamma   90.00
#
_symmetry.space_group_name_H-M   'P 1'
#
loop_
_entity.id
_entity.type
_entity.pdbx_description
1 polymer ?
#
loop_
_entity_poly.entity_id
_entity_poly.type
_entity_poly.pdbx_seq_one_letter_code
_entity_poly.pdbx_strand_id
1 'polypeptide(L)'
;MFKLESEQALLAAFRPRDRKIVELPPRLGFPLAVQHCFAWTHPAGGRVYVVFAVKGGVPTGIAFDHDGHGPLVPHMCDWCHVAGPGTQVGLLTARLNSKKVLGVHVCSDLRCKQRLEDEANRRGASPLPALERLLERMGRFAEEGLGIDLAGANR
;
A
#
# COMPACT_ATOMS: atom_id res chain seq x y z
N MET A 1 7.29 11.01 -8.21
CA MET A 1 7.70 11.36 -6.83
C MET A 1 6.74 12.41 -6.27
N PHE A 2 6.37 12.27 -5.02
CA PHE A 2 5.58 13.27 -4.30
C PHE A 2 6.19 13.51 -2.93
N LYS A 3 5.80 14.60 -2.29
CA LYS A 3 6.37 15.01 -1.02
C LYS A 3 5.25 15.22 0.01
N LEU A 4 5.47 14.71 1.20
CA LEU A 4 4.59 14.90 2.34
C LEU A 4 5.29 15.85 3.31
N GLU A 5 4.76 17.03 3.47
CA GLU A 5 5.44 18.10 4.20
C GLU A 5 5.41 17.92 5.72
N SER A 6 4.42 17.20 6.21
CA SER A 6 4.20 17.04 7.65
C SER A 6 3.48 15.74 7.97
N GLU A 7 3.45 15.43 9.24
CA GLU A 7 2.66 14.30 9.77
C GLU A 7 1.18 14.47 9.41
N GLN A 8 0.64 15.68 9.53
CA GLN A 8 -0.74 15.95 9.15
C GLN A 8 -0.98 15.69 7.66
N ALA A 9 -0.02 16.04 6.81
CA ALA A 9 -0.13 15.78 5.37
C ALA A 9 -0.16 14.28 5.08
N LEU A 10 0.63 13.49 5.80
CA LEU A 10 0.63 12.04 5.67
C LEU A 10 -0.73 11.46 6.12
N LEU A 11 -1.22 11.87 7.26
CA LEU A 11 -2.52 11.42 7.76
C LEU A 11 -3.67 11.85 6.85
N ALA A 12 -3.58 13.03 6.26
CA ALA A 12 -4.60 13.53 5.33
C ALA A 12 -4.70 12.69 4.04
N ALA A 13 -3.68 11.92 3.71
CA ALA A 13 -3.72 11.02 2.56
C ALA A 13 -4.68 9.84 2.80
N PHE A 14 -4.95 9.50 4.05
CA PHE A 14 -5.86 8.41 4.42
C PHE A 14 -7.29 8.91 4.53
N ARG A 15 -8.24 7.99 4.35
CA ARG A 15 -9.65 8.32 4.58
C ARG A 15 -9.87 8.76 6.04
N PRO A 16 -10.85 9.64 6.32
CA PRO A 16 -11.09 10.08 7.70
C PRO A 16 -11.24 8.94 8.70
N ARG A 17 -11.91 7.84 8.30
CA ARG A 17 -12.07 6.66 9.18
C ARG A 17 -10.76 5.96 9.49
N ASP A 18 -9.83 5.98 8.53
CA ASP A 18 -8.55 5.28 8.69
C ASP A 18 -7.54 6.08 9.50
N ARG A 19 -7.68 7.40 9.53
CA ARG A 19 -6.74 8.27 10.25
C ARG A 19 -6.61 7.91 11.72
N LYS A 20 -7.68 7.39 12.31
CA LYS A 20 -7.71 7.03 13.75
C LYS A 20 -6.86 5.81 14.06
N ILE A 21 -6.63 4.95 13.07
CA ILE A 21 -5.90 3.69 13.26
C ILE A 21 -4.51 3.71 12.65
N VAL A 22 -4.12 4.80 11.99
CA VAL A 22 -2.78 4.94 11.43
C VAL A 22 -1.82 5.29 12.53
N GLU A 23 -0.78 4.47 12.67
CA GLU A 23 0.33 4.74 13.57
C GLU A 23 1.61 4.89 12.74
N LEU A 24 2.28 6.00 12.91
CA LEU A 24 3.46 6.33 12.12
C LEU A 24 4.69 5.59 12.62
N PRO A 25 5.65 5.26 11.72
CA PRO A 25 6.91 4.66 12.15
C PRO A 25 7.65 5.63 13.07
N PRO A 26 8.37 5.12 14.08
CA PRO A 26 9.22 5.99 14.87
C PRO A 26 10.32 6.60 14.01
N ARG A 27 10.70 7.83 14.33
CA ARG A 27 11.79 8.56 13.66
C ARG A 27 11.55 8.87 12.19
N LEU A 28 10.28 8.94 11.78
CA LEU A 28 9.95 9.37 10.43
C LEU A 28 10.18 10.88 10.32
N GLY A 29 11.06 11.27 9.41
CA GLY A 29 11.39 12.68 9.19
C GLY A 29 10.53 13.34 8.13
N PHE A 30 10.24 14.63 8.31
CA PHE A 30 9.50 15.42 7.33
C PHE A 30 10.34 16.64 6.92
N PRO A 31 10.22 17.13 5.70
CA PRO A 31 9.37 16.60 4.63
C PRO A 31 9.82 15.21 4.16
N LEU A 32 8.84 14.36 3.84
CA LEU A 32 9.09 13.00 3.38
C LEU A 32 8.92 12.92 1.86
N ALA A 33 9.99 12.62 1.15
CA ALA A 33 9.94 12.41 -0.29
C ALA A 33 9.63 10.93 -0.56
N VAL A 34 8.60 10.67 -1.35
CA VAL A 34 8.16 9.31 -1.67
C VAL A 34 8.31 9.08 -3.17
N GLN A 35 9.08 8.04 -3.52
CA GLN A 35 9.18 7.57 -4.91
C GLN A 35 8.24 6.39 -5.08
N HIS A 36 7.19 6.57 -5.88
CA HIS A 36 6.15 5.60 -6.20
C HIS A 36 5.23 5.34 -5.02
N CYS A 37 5.73 4.65 -3.98
CA CYS A 37 4.93 4.35 -2.80
C CYS A 37 5.82 4.17 -1.58
N PHE A 38 5.20 4.28 -0.41
CA PHE A 38 5.86 4.05 0.88
C PHE A 38 4.94 3.21 1.74
N ALA A 39 5.44 2.08 2.23
CA ALA A 39 4.67 1.15 3.06
C ALA A 39 5.38 0.92 4.39
N TRP A 40 4.62 0.71 5.44
CA TRP A 40 5.16 0.37 6.75
C TRP A 40 4.16 -0.49 7.52
N THR A 41 4.67 -1.22 8.51
CA THR A 41 3.86 -2.07 9.37
C THR A 41 3.65 -1.40 10.73
N HIS A 42 2.52 -1.69 11.36
CA HIS A 42 2.27 -1.23 12.74
C HIS A 42 3.32 -1.85 13.67
N PRO A 43 3.89 -1.09 14.63
CA PRO A 43 4.92 -1.62 15.53
C PRO A 43 4.49 -2.86 16.32
N ALA A 44 3.21 -2.96 16.66
CA ALA A 44 2.68 -4.13 17.38
C ALA A 44 2.21 -5.25 16.44
N GLY A 45 2.34 -5.08 15.11
CA GLY A 45 1.82 -6.02 14.14
C GLY A 45 0.32 -5.86 13.90
N GLY A 46 -0.24 -6.68 13.02
CA GLY A 46 -1.68 -6.71 12.76
C GLY A 46 -2.19 -5.66 11.78
N ARG A 47 -1.38 -4.67 11.42
CA ARG A 47 -1.75 -3.65 10.43
C ARG A 47 -0.58 -3.30 9.54
N VAL A 48 -0.90 -3.00 8.29
CA VAL A 48 0.06 -2.56 7.28
C VAL A 48 -0.53 -1.35 6.57
N TYR A 49 0.30 -0.37 6.31
CA TYR A 49 -0.13 0.88 5.67
C TYR A 49 0.68 1.11 4.41
N VAL A 50 0.04 1.73 3.42
CA VAL A 50 0.74 2.18 2.22
C VAL A 50 0.21 3.56 1.82
N VAL A 51 1.13 4.43 1.38
CA VAL A 51 0.78 5.70 0.77
C VAL A 51 1.42 5.73 -0.63
N PHE A 52 0.66 6.17 -1.61
CA PHE A 52 1.08 6.21 -3.00
C PHE A 52 0.35 7.36 -3.72
N ALA A 53 0.81 7.67 -4.92
CA ALA A 53 0.12 8.61 -5.79
C ALA A 53 0.16 8.06 -7.21
N VAL A 54 -1.00 7.99 -7.86
CA VAL A 54 -1.06 7.67 -9.29
C VAL A 54 -0.74 8.94 -10.09
N LYS A 55 -0.39 8.77 -11.35
CA LYS A 55 -0.09 9.91 -12.22
C LYS A 55 -1.27 10.87 -12.26
N GLY A 56 -1.04 12.12 -11.91
CA GLY A 56 -2.08 13.15 -11.85
C GLY A 56 -2.96 13.08 -10.63
N GLY A 57 -2.72 12.14 -9.71
CA GLY A 57 -3.50 12.00 -8.48
C GLY A 57 -2.83 12.65 -7.29
N VAL A 58 -3.56 12.69 -6.18
CA VAL A 58 -3.04 13.17 -4.90
C VAL A 58 -2.52 11.99 -4.07
N PRO A 59 -1.65 12.22 -3.07
CA PRO A 59 -1.24 11.16 -2.17
C PRO A 59 -2.44 10.46 -1.54
N THR A 60 -2.44 9.14 -1.62
CA THR A 60 -3.54 8.29 -1.18
C THR A 60 -3.01 7.21 -0.26
N GLY A 61 -3.63 7.04 0.90
CA GLY A 61 -3.24 6.04 1.88
C GLY A 61 -4.30 4.96 2.04
N ILE A 62 -3.86 3.72 2.24
CA ILE A 62 -4.73 2.61 2.58
C ILE A 62 -4.19 1.94 3.83
N ALA A 63 -5.07 1.73 4.81
CA ALA A 63 -4.76 0.99 6.03
C ALA A 63 -5.36 -0.40 5.91
N PHE A 64 -4.53 -1.42 6.07
CA PHE A 64 -4.94 -2.82 5.99
C PHE A 64 -4.81 -3.50 7.34
N ASP A 65 -5.74 -4.39 7.64
CA ASP A 65 -5.62 -5.35 8.72
C ASP A 65 -5.00 -6.64 8.18
N HIS A 66 -4.15 -7.24 8.98
CA HIS A 66 -3.50 -8.52 8.68
C HIS A 66 -3.54 -9.37 9.93
N ASP A 67 -4.30 -10.45 9.92
CA ASP A 67 -4.49 -11.30 11.09
C ASP A 67 -3.34 -12.30 11.34
N GLY A 68 -2.38 -12.37 10.43
CA GLY A 68 -1.24 -13.27 10.55
C GLY A 68 -1.55 -14.73 10.25
N HIS A 69 -2.79 -15.06 9.92
CA HIS A 69 -3.25 -16.41 9.64
C HIS A 69 -3.53 -16.58 8.15
N GLY A 70 -2.47 -16.56 7.34
CA GLY A 70 -2.60 -16.82 5.92
C GLY A 70 -2.70 -18.30 5.64
N PRO A 71 -3.31 -18.71 4.51
CA PRO A 71 -3.25 -20.09 4.08
C PRO A 71 -1.79 -20.50 3.82
N LEU A 72 -1.45 -21.74 4.12
CA LEU A 72 -0.11 -22.28 3.88
C LEU A 72 0.15 -22.53 2.40
N VAL A 73 -0.86 -22.31 1.55
CA VAL A 73 -0.76 -22.46 0.10
C VAL A 73 -0.12 -21.21 -0.48
N PRO A 74 0.87 -21.34 -1.38
CA PRO A 74 1.46 -20.16 -2.03
C PRO A 74 0.42 -19.41 -2.85
N HIS A 75 0.46 -18.08 -2.74
CA HIS A 75 -0.38 -17.18 -3.53
C HIS A 75 0.50 -16.18 -4.28
N MET A 76 0.04 -15.75 -5.43
CA MET A 76 0.68 -14.67 -6.16
C MET A 76 0.11 -13.34 -5.64
N CYS A 77 1.00 -12.37 -5.41
CA CYS A 77 0.58 -11.03 -5.04
C CYS A 77 -0.19 -10.39 -6.19
N ASP A 78 -1.41 -9.90 -5.90
CA ASP A 78 -2.24 -9.25 -6.91
C ASP A 78 -1.63 -7.95 -7.44
N TRP A 79 -0.73 -7.34 -6.68
CA TRP A 79 -0.13 -6.06 -7.05
C TRP A 79 1.21 -6.21 -7.78
N CYS A 80 2.13 -6.99 -7.25
CA CYS A 80 3.46 -7.13 -7.89
C CYS A 80 3.65 -8.43 -8.64
N HIS A 81 2.71 -9.38 -8.51
CA HIS A 81 2.73 -10.69 -9.17
C HIS A 81 3.89 -11.60 -8.73
N VAL A 82 4.48 -11.31 -7.58
CA VAL A 82 5.45 -12.22 -6.98
C VAL A 82 4.69 -13.39 -6.35
N ALA A 83 5.11 -14.61 -6.64
CA ALA A 83 4.56 -15.80 -6.00
C ALA A 83 5.41 -16.14 -4.77
N GLY A 84 4.76 -16.56 -3.70
CA GLY A 84 5.48 -16.91 -2.49
C GLY A 84 4.62 -17.70 -1.52
N PRO A 85 5.23 -18.22 -0.44
CA PRO A 85 4.48 -18.91 0.60
C PRO A 85 3.47 -17.96 1.28
N GLY A 86 2.49 -18.52 1.97
CA GLY A 86 1.45 -17.75 2.65
C GLY A 86 1.97 -16.74 3.67
N THR A 87 3.18 -16.93 4.17
CA THR A 87 3.85 -15.98 5.06
C THR A 87 4.36 -14.73 4.34
N GLN A 88 4.60 -14.82 3.03
CA GLN A 88 5.10 -13.73 2.20
C GLN A 88 3.97 -12.99 1.51
N VAL A 89 3.00 -13.72 0.97
CA VAL A 89 1.80 -13.17 0.34
C VAL A 89 0.61 -13.62 1.18
N GLY A 90 -0.12 -12.69 1.74
CA GLY A 90 -1.23 -12.98 2.62
C GLY A 90 -2.48 -12.23 2.23
N LEU A 91 -3.57 -12.52 2.91
CA LEU A 91 -4.82 -11.79 2.74
C LEU A 91 -4.80 -10.57 3.65
N LEU A 92 -4.76 -9.39 3.04
CA LEU A 92 -4.92 -8.13 3.75
C LEU A 92 -6.34 -7.62 3.53
N THR A 93 -6.93 -7.02 4.55
CA THR A 93 -8.30 -6.52 4.47
C THR A 93 -8.34 -5.03 4.76
N ALA A 94 -9.15 -4.31 3.99
CA ALA A 94 -9.42 -2.90 4.22
C ALA A 94 -10.91 -2.72 4.44
N ARG A 95 -11.27 -1.85 5.36
CA ARG A 95 -12.68 -1.61 5.68
C ARG A 95 -13.32 -0.75 4.58
N LEU A 96 -14.35 -1.31 3.95
CA LEU A 96 -15.13 -0.57 2.94
C LEU A 96 -16.12 0.38 3.61
N ASN A 97 -16.87 -0.14 4.58
CA ASN A 97 -17.79 0.65 5.39
C ASN A 97 -17.97 -0.03 6.75
N SER A 98 -18.92 0.41 7.58
CA SER A 98 -19.12 -0.15 8.91
C SER A 98 -19.52 -1.63 8.92
N LYS A 99 -19.96 -2.18 7.79
CA LYS A 99 -20.48 -3.54 7.69
C LYS A 99 -19.63 -4.47 6.81
N LYS A 100 -18.76 -3.92 5.97
CA LYS A 100 -18.02 -4.72 4.97
C LYS A 100 -16.53 -4.42 5.01
N VAL A 101 -15.75 -5.48 4.81
CA VAL A 101 -14.32 -5.37 4.54
C VAL A 101 -14.05 -5.95 3.16
N LEU A 102 -13.01 -5.46 2.51
CA LEU A 102 -12.56 -5.93 1.22
C LEU A 102 -11.18 -6.54 1.39
N GLY A 103 -11.01 -7.78 0.92
CA GLY A 103 -9.73 -8.49 1.01
C GLY A 103 -8.99 -8.50 -0.30
N VAL A 104 -7.67 -8.55 -0.20
CA VAL A 104 -6.79 -8.67 -1.37
C VAL A 104 -5.58 -9.50 -0.97
N HIS A 105 -5.14 -10.39 -1.87
CA HIS A 105 -3.92 -11.18 -1.66
C HIS A 105 -2.73 -10.39 -2.17
N VAL A 106 -1.93 -9.88 -1.25
CA VAL A 106 -0.75 -9.06 -1.58
C VAL A 106 0.40 -9.41 -0.63
N CYS A 107 1.58 -8.90 -0.93
CA CYS A 107 2.70 -9.06 -0.02
C CYS A 107 2.31 -8.59 1.37
N SER A 108 2.55 -9.43 2.38
CA SER A 108 2.09 -9.16 3.75
C SER A 108 2.70 -7.91 4.37
N ASP A 109 3.87 -7.51 3.90
CA ASP A 109 4.58 -6.31 4.34
C ASP A 109 4.43 -5.15 3.35
N LEU A 110 3.70 -5.36 2.24
CA LEU A 110 3.52 -4.41 1.15
C LEU A 110 4.85 -3.89 0.55
N ARG A 111 5.89 -4.69 0.60
CA ARG A 111 7.19 -4.34 0.01
C ARG A 111 7.27 -4.72 -1.47
N CYS A 112 6.18 -4.56 -2.18
CA CYS A 112 6.08 -4.85 -3.60
C CYS A 112 7.09 -4.05 -4.42
N LYS A 113 7.26 -2.77 -4.10
CA LYS A 113 8.22 -1.91 -4.80
C LYS A 113 9.63 -2.47 -4.73
N GLN A 114 10.08 -2.85 -3.55
CA GLN A 114 11.43 -3.40 -3.35
C GLN A 114 11.62 -4.70 -4.10
N ARG A 115 10.61 -5.56 -4.11
CA ARG A 115 10.67 -6.83 -4.83
C ARG A 115 10.76 -6.63 -6.35
N LEU A 116 10.01 -5.67 -6.88
CA LEU A 116 10.07 -5.33 -8.30
C LEU A 116 11.41 -4.72 -8.68
N GLU A 117 11.97 -3.87 -7.83
CA GLU A 117 13.30 -3.30 -8.04
C GLU A 117 14.39 -4.37 -8.02
N ASP A 118 14.32 -5.29 -7.07
CA ASP A 118 15.28 -6.40 -6.98
C ASP A 118 15.20 -7.32 -8.20
N GLU A 119 13.98 -7.62 -8.64
CA GLU A 119 13.76 -8.46 -9.83
C GLU A 119 14.34 -7.80 -11.09
N ALA A 120 14.10 -6.50 -11.24
CA ALA A 120 14.63 -5.75 -12.38
C ALA A 120 16.17 -5.71 -12.35
N ASN A 121 16.76 -5.51 -11.17
CA ASN A 121 18.20 -5.52 -10.98
C ASN A 121 18.82 -6.86 -11.38
N ARG A 122 18.20 -7.97 -11.00
CA ARG A 122 18.70 -9.30 -11.36
C ARG A 122 18.69 -9.53 -12.86
N ARG A 123 17.76 -8.91 -13.59
CA ARG A 123 17.66 -9.04 -15.05
C ARG A 123 18.40 -7.96 -15.81
N GLY A 124 19.00 -6.99 -15.11
CA GLY A 124 19.66 -5.85 -15.75
C GLY A 124 18.68 -4.94 -16.47
N ALA A 125 17.43 -4.87 -16.02
CA ALA A 125 16.36 -4.09 -16.64
C ALA A 125 15.93 -2.94 -15.76
N SER A 126 15.22 -1.94 -16.35
CA SER A 126 14.62 -0.85 -15.60
C SER A 126 13.38 -1.34 -14.84
N PRO A 127 13.22 -0.99 -13.57
CA PRO A 127 12.01 -1.33 -12.82
C PRO A 127 10.81 -0.46 -13.17
N LEU A 128 11.01 0.66 -13.89
CA LEU A 128 9.95 1.67 -14.08
C LEU A 128 8.65 1.12 -14.66
N PRO A 129 8.65 0.30 -15.73
CA PRO A 129 7.39 -0.22 -16.26
C PRO A 129 6.63 -1.07 -15.25
N ALA A 130 7.34 -1.87 -14.46
CA ALA A 130 6.70 -2.71 -13.43
C ALA A 130 6.15 -1.85 -12.28
N LEU A 131 6.86 -0.80 -11.89
CA LEU A 131 6.41 0.11 -10.85
C LEU A 131 5.18 0.91 -11.29
N GLU A 132 5.11 1.31 -12.56
CA GLU A 132 3.93 1.97 -13.10
C GLU A 132 2.71 1.05 -13.03
N ARG A 133 2.87 -0.22 -13.39
CA ARG A 133 1.78 -1.20 -13.28
C ARG A 133 1.37 -1.44 -11.83
N LEU A 134 2.34 -1.43 -10.91
CA LEU A 134 2.04 -1.55 -9.48
C LEU A 134 1.12 -0.41 -9.03
N LEU A 135 1.46 0.83 -9.38
CA LEU A 135 0.66 1.99 -9.02
C LEU A 135 -0.75 1.93 -9.64
N GLU A 136 -0.86 1.47 -10.88
CA GLU A 136 -2.16 1.28 -11.53
C GLU A 136 -3.04 0.29 -10.76
N ARG A 137 -2.46 -0.81 -10.32
CA ARG A 137 -3.19 -1.84 -9.56
C ARG A 137 -3.59 -1.34 -8.17
N MET A 138 -2.70 -0.64 -7.49
CA MET A 138 -3.00 0.00 -6.21
C MET A 138 -4.13 1.02 -6.37
N GLY A 139 -4.04 1.86 -7.39
CA GLY A 139 -5.05 2.87 -7.69
C GLY A 139 -6.40 2.25 -8.01
N ARG A 140 -6.40 1.17 -8.78
CA ARG A 140 -7.64 0.46 -9.12
C ARG A 140 -8.29 -0.12 -7.86
N PHE A 141 -7.51 -0.72 -6.99
CA PHE A 141 -8.04 -1.23 -5.72
C PHE A 141 -8.66 -0.10 -4.89
N ALA A 142 -7.96 1.02 -4.78
CA ALA A 142 -8.44 2.16 -4.00
C ALA A 142 -9.72 2.74 -4.60
N GLU A 143 -9.74 2.93 -5.91
CA GLU A 143 -10.86 3.60 -6.60
C GLU A 143 -12.06 2.66 -6.76
N GLU A 144 -11.85 1.49 -7.38
CA GLU A 144 -12.94 0.56 -7.67
C GLU A 144 -13.34 -0.25 -6.44
N GLY A 145 -12.39 -0.62 -5.59
CA GLY A 145 -12.65 -1.41 -4.40
C GLY A 145 -13.14 -0.59 -3.23
N LEU A 146 -12.43 0.46 -2.88
CA LEU A 146 -12.72 1.25 -1.68
C LEU A 146 -13.48 2.54 -1.95
N GLY A 147 -13.73 2.89 -3.21
CA GLY A 147 -14.44 4.11 -3.57
C GLY A 147 -13.66 5.39 -3.26
N ILE A 148 -12.35 5.32 -3.21
CA ILE A 148 -11.51 6.49 -2.95
C ILE A 148 -11.34 7.29 -4.23
N ASP A 149 -11.56 8.60 -4.16
CA ASP A 149 -11.29 9.49 -5.28
C ASP A 149 -9.80 9.83 -5.31
N LEU A 150 -9.09 9.32 -6.30
CA LEU A 150 -7.65 9.53 -6.45
C LEU A 150 -7.31 10.98 -6.80
N ALA A 151 -8.27 11.77 -7.27
CA ALA A 151 -8.09 13.19 -7.48
C ALA A 151 -8.28 14.03 -6.21
N GLY A 152 -8.76 13.41 -5.13
CA GLY A 152 -8.86 14.04 -3.82
C GLY A 152 -10.17 14.77 -3.53
N ALA A 153 -11.16 14.69 -4.40
CA ALA A 153 -12.40 15.44 -4.24
C ALA A 153 -13.21 15.05 -3.00
N ASN A 154 -13.04 13.84 -2.50
CA ASN A 154 -13.80 13.28 -1.37
C ASN A 154 -13.00 13.19 -0.06
N ARG A 155 -11.93 13.96 0.06
CA ARG A 155 -11.07 13.92 1.24
C ARG A 155 -10.92 15.26 1.92
#